data_624d745746607801f1bf96a6114173bd
#
_entry.id   624d745746607801f1bf96a6114173bd
#
_cell.length_a   1.000
_cell.length_b   1.000
_cell.length_c   1.000
_cell.angle_alpha   90.00
_cell.angle_beta   90.00
_cell.angle_gamma   90.00
#
_symmetry.space_group_name_H-M   'P 1'
#
loop_
_entity.id
_entity.type
_entity.pdbx_description
1 polymer ?
#
loop_
_entity_poly.entity_id
_entity_poly.type
_entity_poly.pdbx_seq_one_letter_code
_entity_poly.pdbx_strand_id
1 'polypeptide(L)'
;MRIVVVGLGKVGRALTAQLTAENNDIVVIDQNADLIEDIVNIYDVRGLAGNGGCYDVQKEAFEDGADLLIATTSSDESNILACLVAKKLGTQHTIARIRNPEYEKQLRFMRDDLGLSMFVNPEKATAREIARVLRFPSAIKREQFCRQRFELIEYRLADDNPLVGLQLSDLYRNIRVKILICAVARGSETIIPTGMFTLRAGDKIYLTASARDLESFFRKLNLFKAKASNVMIVGASRMTYYLVKELQDIQKRVTVIDSDAARCQEMSEKFPGVLVIHGDGADAELLSEERITDMDAFVALTGLDETNIILAMYASQINSCKVVAKINRESFAELAAAKGMVDSVVSTASVTSESIAMYVRAMQNSFESENIKTLHRLVGGRVEALEFNVAPGLPFIGVPLKDLTLRKGLLVAGIVRRNGQTVIPSGNDALQEGDDVVIVTTDTTLHSLRDIVK
;
A
#
# COMPACT_ATOMS: atom_id res chain seq x y z
N MET A 1 12.13 -6.07 -17.63
CA MET A 1 13.41 -5.77 -16.94
C MET A 1 14.04 -7.05 -16.42
N ARG A 2 15.38 -7.09 -16.39
CA ARG A 2 16.10 -8.17 -15.69
C ARG A 2 16.44 -7.74 -14.28
N ILE A 3 15.93 -8.49 -13.29
CA ILE A 3 15.99 -8.14 -11.87
C ILE A 3 16.63 -9.27 -11.08
N VAL A 4 17.63 -8.94 -10.25
CA VAL A 4 18.23 -9.89 -9.32
C VAL A 4 17.69 -9.66 -7.92
N VAL A 5 17.10 -10.67 -7.30
CA VAL A 5 16.58 -10.62 -5.93
C VAL A 5 17.48 -11.45 -5.01
N VAL A 6 18.08 -10.79 -4.03
CA VAL A 6 18.96 -11.41 -3.03
C VAL A 6 18.21 -11.58 -1.71
N GLY A 7 18.08 -12.83 -1.26
CA GLY A 7 17.40 -13.23 -0.03
C GLY A 7 15.93 -13.61 -0.27
N LEU A 8 15.62 -14.90 -0.09
CA LEU A 8 14.29 -15.51 -0.26
C LEU A 8 13.52 -15.68 1.06
N GLY A 9 13.71 -14.75 1.99
CA GLY A 9 12.82 -14.62 3.14
C GLY A 9 11.39 -14.21 2.73
N LYS A 10 10.52 -13.92 3.71
CA LYS A 10 9.10 -13.56 3.46
C LYS A 10 8.94 -12.42 2.43
N VAL A 11 9.77 -11.38 2.52
CA VAL A 11 9.73 -10.22 1.60
C VAL A 11 10.23 -10.61 0.21
N GLY A 12 11.38 -11.33 0.12
CA GLY A 12 11.96 -11.73 -1.16
C GLY A 12 11.04 -12.67 -1.95
N ARG A 13 10.41 -13.64 -1.28
CA ARG A 13 9.41 -14.53 -1.93
C ARG A 13 8.20 -13.76 -2.46
N ALA A 14 7.60 -12.87 -1.64
CA ALA A 14 6.47 -12.05 -2.06
C ALA A 14 6.83 -11.14 -3.24
N LEU A 15 8.04 -10.56 -3.21
CA LEU A 15 8.56 -9.72 -4.28
C LEU A 15 8.80 -10.52 -5.56
N THR A 16 9.42 -11.70 -5.48
CA THR A 16 9.64 -12.59 -6.63
C THR A 16 8.32 -12.96 -7.29
N ALA A 17 7.33 -13.40 -6.50
CA ALA A 17 5.99 -13.71 -7.00
C ALA A 17 5.36 -12.53 -7.75
N GLN A 18 5.41 -11.34 -7.15
CA GLN A 18 4.81 -10.13 -7.72
C GLN A 18 5.51 -9.67 -9.00
N LEU A 19 6.84 -9.62 -9.00
CA LEU A 19 7.62 -9.16 -10.16
C LEU A 19 7.59 -10.15 -11.33
N THR A 20 7.54 -11.46 -11.07
CA THR A 20 7.35 -12.48 -12.10
C THR A 20 5.97 -12.34 -12.75
N ALA A 21 4.91 -12.11 -11.97
CA ALA A 21 3.57 -11.86 -12.51
C ALA A 21 3.49 -10.58 -13.38
N GLU A 22 4.45 -9.67 -13.25
CA GLU A 22 4.59 -8.44 -14.04
C GLU A 22 5.54 -8.62 -15.25
N ASN A 23 5.81 -9.86 -15.68
CA ASN A 23 6.64 -10.22 -16.83
C ASN A 23 8.09 -9.69 -16.77
N ASN A 24 8.69 -9.70 -15.57
CA ASN A 24 10.11 -9.44 -15.42
C ASN A 24 10.91 -10.74 -15.49
N ASP A 25 12.12 -10.66 -16.01
CA ASP A 25 13.12 -11.72 -16.01
C ASP A 25 13.85 -11.70 -14.65
N ILE A 26 13.64 -12.74 -13.83
CA ILE A 26 14.07 -12.75 -12.43
C ILE A 26 15.16 -13.77 -12.19
N VAL A 27 16.25 -13.33 -11.58
CA VAL A 27 17.26 -14.20 -10.97
C VAL A 27 17.17 -14.07 -9.45
N VAL A 28 17.08 -15.18 -8.74
CA VAL A 28 17.03 -15.22 -7.28
C VAL A 28 18.32 -15.81 -6.70
N ILE A 29 18.81 -15.21 -5.61
CA ILE A 29 20.01 -15.66 -4.88
C ILE A 29 19.66 -15.84 -3.41
N ASP A 30 19.92 -17.04 -2.86
CA ASP A 30 19.84 -17.29 -1.43
C ASP A 30 20.91 -18.31 -1.03
N GLN A 31 21.34 -18.28 0.24
CA GLN A 31 22.30 -19.25 0.78
C GLN A 31 21.65 -20.64 1.00
N ASN A 32 20.33 -20.67 1.19
CA ASN A 32 19.59 -21.88 1.39
C ASN A 32 19.09 -22.42 0.04
N ALA A 33 19.68 -23.56 -0.36
CA ALA A 33 19.35 -24.23 -1.63
C ALA A 33 17.90 -24.72 -1.67
N ASP A 34 17.31 -25.14 -0.55
CA ASP A 34 15.92 -25.62 -0.50
C ASP A 34 14.94 -24.47 -0.85
N LEU A 35 15.24 -23.24 -0.39
CA LEU A 35 14.44 -22.06 -0.73
C LEU A 35 14.52 -21.72 -2.22
N ILE A 36 15.68 -21.92 -2.83
CA ILE A 36 15.88 -21.74 -4.27
C ILE A 36 15.06 -22.78 -5.04
N GLU A 37 15.17 -24.06 -4.68
CA GLU A 37 14.41 -25.14 -5.32
C GLU A 37 12.90 -24.90 -5.23
N ASP A 38 12.37 -24.54 -4.05
CA ASP A 38 10.98 -24.21 -3.84
C ASP A 38 10.49 -23.10 -4.81
N ILE A 39 11.26 -22.04 -4.93
CA ILE A 39 10.88 -20.87 -5.74
C ILE A 39 10.95 -21.17 -7.24
N VAL A 40 11.99 -21.86 -7.70
CA VAL A 40 12.16 -22.25 -9.11
C VAL A 40 11.07 -23.22 -9.56
N ASN A 41 10.61 -24.10 -8.66
CA ASN A 41 9.51 -25.02 -8.96
C ASN A 41 8.14 -24.35 -9.08
N ILE A 42 7.96 -23.16 -8.45
CA ILE A 42 6.68 -22.43 -8.46
C ILE A 42 6.63 -21.38 -9.55
N TYR A 43 7.75 -20.68 -9.79
CA TYR A 43 7.83 -19.54 -10.69
C TYR A 43 8.88 -19.78 -11.78
N ASP A 44 8.67 -19.21 -12.94
CA ASP A 44 9.65 -19.19 -14.04
C ASP A 44 10.77 -18.18 -13.73
N VAL A 45 11.74 -18.61 -12.91
CA VAL A 45 12.87 -17.80 -12.45
C VAL A 45 14.14 -18.64 -12.42
N ARG A 46 15.29 -17.99 -12.65
CA ARG A 46 16.61 -18.61 -12.48
C ARG A 46 17.04 -18.52 -11.00
N GLY A 47 17.50 -19.62 -10.42
CA GLY A 47 17.95 -19.70 -9.02
C GLY A 47 19.45 -19.93 -8.89
N LEU A 48 20.11 -19.25 -7.96
CA LEU A 48 21.52 -19.44 -7.62
C LEU A 48 21.68 -19.61 -6.09
N ALA A 49 22.21 -20.74 -5.67
CA ALA A 49 22.53 -20.97 -4.26
C ALA A 49 23.87 -20.36 -3.91
N GLY A 50 23.88 -19.36 -3.01
CA GLY A 50 25.12 -18.70 -2.61
C GLY A 50 24.92 -17.42 -1.80
N ASN A 51 26.03 -16.84 -1.38
CA ASN A 51 26.03 -15.54 -0.69
C ASN A 51 25.90 -14.40 -1.68
N GLY A 52 24.75 -13.69 -1.68
CA GLY A 52 24.50 -12.58 -2.58
C GLY A 52 25.37 -11.34 -2.36
N GLY A 53 26.20 -11.29 -1.32
CA GLY A 53 27.25 -10.29 -1.14
C GLY A 53 28.58 -10.65 -1.81
N CYS A 54 28.73 -11.87 -2.36
CA CYS A 54 29.95 -12.32 -3.00
C CYS A 54 29.98 -11.93 -4.49
N TYR A 55 31.15 -11.47 -4.93
CA TYR A 55 31.38 -11.04 -6.31
C TYR A 55 31.12 -12.16 -7.32
N ASP A 56 31.64 -13.37 -7.09
CA ASP A 56 31.53 -14.50 -8.05
C ASP A 56 30.08 -14.94 -8.24
N VAL A 57 29.30 -14.99 -7.14
CA VAL A 57 27.85 -15.35 -7.19
C VAL A 57 27.07 -14.29 -7.96
N GLN A 58 27.34 -13.00 -7.71
CA GLN A 58 26.65 -11.95 -8.45
C GLN A 58 27.12 -11.89 -9.92
N LYS A 59 28.39 -12.14 -10.21
CA LYS A 59 28.90 -12.19 -11.57
C LYS A 59 28.19 -13.27 -12.40
N GLU A 60 27.94 -14.44 -11.80
CA GLU A 60 27.14 -15.50 -12.43
C GLU A 60 25.67 -15.08 -12.63
N ALA A 61 25.08 -14.42 -11.62
CA ALA A 61 23.71 -13.89 -11.74
C ALA A 61 23.57 -12.81 -12.85
N PHE A 62 24.64 -12.08 -13.13
CA PHE A 62 24.70 -11.00 -14.09
C PHE A 62 25.28 -11.37 -15.45
N GLU A 63 25.46 -12.67 -15.72
CA GLU A 63 26.04 -13.16 -16.97
C GLU A 63 25.41 -12.52 -18.22
N ASP A 64 24.09 -12.34 -18.17
CA ASP A 64 23.31 -11.65 -19.21
C ASP A 64 23.00 -10.16 -18.90
N GLY A 65 23.64 -9.58 -17.88
CA GLY A 65 23.35 -8.24 -17.38
C GLY A 65 22.21 -8.21 -16.37
N ALA A 66 22.09 -7.10 -15.62
CA ALA A 66 20.96 -6.84 -14.73
C ALA A 66 20.67 -5.33 -14.67
N ASP A 67 19.39 -4.97 -14.80
CA ASP A 67 18.92 -3.58 -14.69
C ASP A 67 18.83 -3.15 -13.24
N LEU A 68 18.43 -4.08 -12.36
CA LEU A 68 18.15 -3.82 -10.95
C LEU A 68 18.59 -4.99 -10.06
N LEU A 69 19.23 -4.68 -8.92
CA LEU A 69 19.38 -5.63 -7.82
C LEU A 69 18.57 -5.19 -6.62
N ILE A 70 17.86 -6.14 -5.99
CA ILE A 70 17.06 -5.93 -4.79
C ILE A 70 17.56 -6.86 -3.68
N ALA A 71 18.15 -6.30 -2.61
CA ALA A 71 18.69 -7.07 -1.49
C ALA A 71 17.70 -7.05 -0.31
N THR A 72 17.20 -8.24 0.07
CA THR A 72 16.18 -8.43 1.12
C THR A 72 16.57 -9.49 2.16
N THR A 73 17.86 -9.72 2.37
CA THR A 73 18.36 -10.67 3.39
C THR A 73 18.04 -10.20 4.81
N SER A 74 18.34 -11.01 5.82
CA SER A 74 18.12 -10.67 7.24
C SER A 74 19.07 -9.63 7.79
N SER A 75 20.24 -9.40 7.16
CA SER A 75 21.27 -8.43 7.59
C SER A 75 21.25 -7.18 6.71
N ASP A 76 21.19 -6.02 7.36
CA ASP A 76 21.24 -4.71 6.69
C ASP A 76 22.61 -4.50 6.02
N GLU A 77 23.69 -4.92 6.68
CA GLU A 77 25.06 -4.83 6.17
C GLU A 77 25.26 -5.69 4.92
N SER A 78 24.71 -6.92 4.93
CA SER A 78 24.74 -7.81 3.77
C SER A 78 23.96 -7.21 2.59
N ASN A 79 22.83 -6.54 2.86
CA ASN A 79 22.03 -5.89 1.83
C ASN A 79 22.77 -4.69 1.22
N ILE A 80 23.46 -3.89 2.03
CA ILE A 80 24.29 -2.79 1.55
C ILE A 80 25.44 -3.33 0.71
N LEU A 81 26.15 -4.35 1.21
CA LEU A 81 27.27 -4.96 0.51
C LEU A 81 26.84 -5.54 -0.84
N ALA A 82 25.72 -6.26 -0.88
CA ALA A 82 25.17 -6.80 -2.13
C ALA A 82 24.90 -5.69 -3.15
N CYS A 83 24.31 -4.57 -2.74
CA CYS A 83 24.08 -3.43 -3.59
C CYS A 83 25.39 -2.79 -4.11
N LEU A 84 26.40 -2.67 -3.27
CA LEU A 84 27.73 -2.13 -3.66
C LEU A 84 28.42 -3.00 -4.71
N VAL A 85 28.40 -4.33 -4.53
CA VAL A 85 28.96 -5.29 -5.50
C VAL A 85 28.21 -5.19 -6.82
N ALA A 86 26.88 -5.15 -6.80
CA ALA A 86 26.05 -4.99 -8.00
C ALA A 86 26.38 -3.72 -8.77
N LYS A 87 26.55 -2.60 -8.07
CA LYS A 87 26.99 -1.33 -8.70
C LYS A 87 28.34 -1.44 -9.40
N LYS A 88 29.30 -2.13 -8.78
CA LYS A 88 30.62 -2.38 -9.38
C LYS A 88 30.56 -3.30 -10.59
N LEU A 89 29.56 -4.20 -10.64
CA LEU A 89 29.28 -5.06 -11.79
C LEU A 89 28.52 -4.34 -12.92
N GLY A 90 28.11 -3.06 -12.71
CA GLY A 90 27.48 -2.24 -13.74
C GLY A 90 25.96 -2.14 -13.63
N THR A 91 25.34 -2.69 -12.61
CA THR A 91 23.87 -2.56 -12.41
C THR A 91 23.50 -1.09 -12.23
N GLN A 92 22.48 -0.63 -12.99
CA GLN A 92 22.09 0.77 -12.97
C GLN A 92 21.37 1.15 -11.67
N HIS A 93 20.54 0.24 -11.13
CA HIS A 93 19.73 0.50 -9.97
C HIS A 93 19.89 -0.56 -8.89
N THR A 94 19.86 -0.12 -7.64
CA THR A 94 19.93 -1.02 -6.48
C THR A 94 18.95 -0.61 -5.39
N ILE A 95 18.32 -1.60 -4.76
CA ILE A 95 17.39 -1.41 -3.64
C ILE A 95 17.87 -2.26 -2.47
N ALA A 96 18.06 -1.64 -1.30
CA ALA A 96 18.43 -2.34 -0.07
C ALA A 96 17.29 -2.31 0.95
N ARG A 97 17.00 -3.46 1.55
CA ARG A 97 16.17 -3.53 2.76
C ARG A 97 17.01 -3.14 3.96
N ILE A 98 16.59 -2.10 4.71
CA ILE A 98 17.27 -1.58 5.88
C ILE A 98 16.27 -1.44 7.02
N ARG A 99 16.52 -2.14 8.11
CA ARG A 99 15.62 -2.20 9.27
C ARG A 99 16.10 -1.36 10.46
N ASN A 100 17.42 -1.17 10.57
CA ASN A 100 18.00 -0.44 11.69
C ASN A 100 17.71 1.07 11.54
N PRO A 101 17.05 1.72 12.54
CA PRO A 101 16.76 3.15 12.49
C PRO A 101 18.01 4.03 12.45
N GLU A 102 19.12 3.57 13.01
CA GLU A 102 20.41 4.29 13.01
C GLU A 102 20.99 4.36 11.61
N TYR A 103 20.95 3.23 10.89
CA TYR A 103 21.41 3.17 9.50
C TYR A 103 20.56 4.04 8.58
N GLU A 104 19.27 4.17 8.83
CA GLU A 104 18.40 5.02 8.00
C GLU A 104 18.89 6.48 7.92
N LYS A 105 19.37 7.03 9.03
CA LYS A 105 19.91 8.40 9.05
C LYS A 105 21.22 8.51 8.29
N GLN A 106 22.12 7.55 8.49
CA GLN A 106 23.42 7.50 7.81
C GLN A 106 23.26 7.29 6.30
N LEU A 107 22.38 6.37 5.90
CA LEU A 107 22.16 6.06 4.49
C LEU A 107 21.52 7.21 3.71
N ARG A 108 20.73 8.05 4.35
CA ARG A 108 20.23 9.27 3.70
C ARG A 108 21.34 10.23 3.30
N PHE A 109 22.39 10.32 4.12
CA PHE A 109 23.57 11.13 3.85
C PHE A 109 24.50 10.48 2.81
N MET A 110 24.67 9.15 2.87
CA MET A 110 25.61 8.39 2.05
C MET A 110 24.98 7.73 0.83
N ARG A 111 23.68 7.93 0.56
CA ARG A 111 22.92 7.20 -0.48
C ARG A 111 23.59 7.26 -1.85
N ASP A 112 23.99 8.44 -2.25
CA ASP A 112 24.57 8.69 -3.57
C ASP A 112 25.99 8.12 -3.67
N ASP A 113 26.79 8.21 -2.59
CA ASP A 113 28.14 7.64 -2.51
C ASP A 113 28.10 6.10 -2.55
N LEU A 114 27.08 5.49 -1.94
CA LEU A 114 26.87 4.05 -1.94
C LEU A 114 26.18 3.55 -3.22
N GLY A 115 25.75 4.47 -4.09
CA GLY A 115 25.05 4.14 -5.33
C GLY A 115 23.70 3.47 -5.10
N LEU A 116 23.06 3.68 -3.93
CA LEU A 116 21.74 3.14 -3.63
C LEU A 116 20.65 3.99 -4.30
N SER A 117 19.87 3.37 -5.18
CA SER A 117 18.73 4.03 -5.80
C SER A 117 17.59 4.22 -4.81
N MET A 118 17.34 3.20 -3.99
CA MET A 118 16.31 3.21 -2.95
C MET A 118 16.75 2.35 -1.76
N PHE A 119 16.27 2.68 -0.56
CA PHE A 119 16.24 1.76 0.58
C PHE A 119 14.84 1.71 1.16
N VAL A 120 14.44 0.52 1.63
CA VAL A 120 13.11 0.27 2.20
C VAL A 120 13.22 -0.28 3.61
N ASN A 121 12.44 0.28 4.53
CA ASN A 121 12.27 -0.24 5.89
C ASN A 121 10.88 -0.86 6.01
N PRO A 122 10.79 -2.20 6.07
CA PRO A 122 9.52 -2.91 6.11
C PRO A 122 8.65 -2.55 7.32
N GLU A 123 9.26 -2.43 8.49
CA GLU A 123 8.55 -2.12 9.72
C GLU A 123 7.98 -0.70 9.68
N LYS A 124 8.74 0.26 9.16
CA LYS A 124 8.29 1.64 8.99
C LYS A 124 7.21 1.78 7.93
N ALA A 125 7.35 1.10 6.80
CA ALA A 125 6.34 1.09 5.74
C ALA A 125 5.01 0.53 6.26
N THR A 126 5.07 -0.60 6.99
CA THR A 126 3.89 -1.22 7.59
C THR A 126 3.27 -0.34 8.68
N ALA A 127 4.06 0.30 9.53
CA ALA A 127 3.59 1.22 10.55
C ALA A 127 2.84 2.42 9.94
N ARG A 128 3.35 2.98 8.84
CA ARG A 128 2.66 4.03 8.09
C ARG A 128 1.35 3.57 7.49
N GLU A 129 1.31 2.36 6.96
CA GLU A 129 0.07 1.77 6.45
C GLU A 129 -0.97 1.61 7.56
N ILE A 130 -0.59 1.08 8.74
CA ILE A 130 -1.47 0.98 9.90
C ILE A 130 -1.94 2.37 10.35
N ALA A 131 -1.05 3.35 10.49
CA ALA A 131 -1.41 4.72 10.88
C ALA A 131 -2.40 5.35 9.88
N ARG A 132 -2.23 5.06 8.58
CA ARG A 132 -3.14 5.47 7.52
C ARG A 132 -4.53 4.85 7.69
N VAL A 133 -4.60 3.56 7.94
CA VAL A 133 -5.86 2.84 8.21
C VAL A 133 -6.56 3.41 9.45
N LEU A 134 -5.82 3.74 10.50
CA LEU A 134 -6.37 4.29 11.75
C LEU A 134 -6.82 5.74 11.63
N ARG A 135 -6.27 6.50 10.68
CA ARG A 135 -6.71 7.88 10.42
C ARG A 135 -8.13 7.92 9.85
N PHE A 136 -8.51 6.91 9.07
CA PHE A 136 -9.81 6.80 8.40
C PHE A 136 -10.41 5.41 8.62
N PRO A 137 -11.03 5.17 9.80
CA PRO A 137 -11.51 3.83 10.16
C PRO A 137 -12.53 3.21 9.22
N SER A 138 -13.25 4.03 8.47
CA SER A 138 -14.32 3.60 7.57
C SER A 138 -13.85 3.19 6.16
N ALA A 139 -12.61 3.48 5.77
CA ALA A 139 -12.09 3.15 4.45
C ALA A 139 -11.24 1.88 4.52
N ILE A 140 -11.52 0.94 3.61
CA ILE A 140 -10.82 -0.36 3.55
C ILE A 140 -9.43 -0.19 2.94
N LYS A 141 -9.32 0.56 1.83
CA LYS A 141 -8.06 0.81 1.13
C LYS A 141 -8.03 2.23 0.56
N ARG A 142 -6.83 2.82 0.47
CA ARG A 142 -6.63 4.18 -0.03
C ARG A 142 -5.38 4.24 -0.87
N GLU A 143 -5.52 4.64 -2.12
CA GLU A 143 -4.41 4.83 -3.06
C GLU A 143 -4.16 6.32 -3.28
N GLN A 144 -2.90 6.71 -3.34
CA GLN A 144 -2.50 8.11 -3.52
C GLN A 144 -1.81 8.31 -4.86
N PHE A 145 -2.17 9.40 -5.53
CA PHE A 145 -1.65 9.82 -6.83
C PHE A 145 -1.17 11.27 -6.78
N CYS A 146 -0.46 11.71 -7.82
CA CYS A 146 -0.08 13.09 -8.03
C CYS A 146 0.63 13.69 -6.80
N ARG A 147 1.61 12.98 -6.24
CA ARG A 147 2.36 13.38 -5.03
C ARG A 147 1.42 13.64 -3.84
N GLN A 148 0.46 12.73 -3.61
CA GLN A 148 -0.52 12.77 -2.50
C GLN A 148 -1.62 13.85 -2.64
N ARG A 149 -1.76 14.48 -3.82
CA ARG A 149 -2.80 15.49 -4.05
C ARG A 149 -4.14 14.90 -4.48
N PHE A 150 -4.11 13.67 -5.00
CA PHE A 150 -5.30 12.94 -5.42
C PHE A 150 -5.37 11.60 -4.70
N GLU A 151 -6.55 11.20 -4.25
CA GLU A 151 -6.77 9.98 -3.48
C GLU A 151 -7.95 9.21 -4.03
N LEU A 152 -7.76 7.90 -4.15
CA LEU A 152 -8.80 6.94 -4.48
C LEU A 152 -9.07 6.07 -3.25
N ILE A 153 -10.32 6.02 -2.80
CA ILE A 153 -10.72 5.31 -1.58
C ILE A 153 -11.60 4.12 -1.95
N GLU A 154 -11.25 2.95 -1.46
CA GLU A 154 -12.12 1.77 -1.48
C GLU A 154 -13.03 1.79 -0.25
N TYR A 155 -14.34 1.67 -0.47
CA TYR A 155 -15.34 1.62 0.58
C TYR A 155 -16.40 0.57 0.27
N ARG A 156 -16.71 -0.31 1.24
CA ARG A 156 -17.75 -1.33 1.11
C ARG A 156 -19.06 -0.80 1.68
N LEU A 157 -20.15 -0.93 0.89
CA LEU A 157 -21.48 -0.54 1.31
C LEU A 157 -22.10 -1.61 2.23
N ALA A 158 -22.39 -1.24 3.47
CA ALA A 158 -23.18 -2.06 4.38
C ALA A 158 -24.67 -2.01 3.97
N ASP A 159 -25.46 -2.95 4.50
CA ASP A 159 -26.89 -3.07 4.14
C ASP A 159 -27.71 -1.84 4.52
N ASP A 160 -27.36 -1.17 5.60
CA ASP A 160 -27.98 0.04 6.16
C ASP A 160 -27.41 1.35 5.59
N ASN A 161 -26.49 1.25 4.62
CA ASN A 161 -25.82 2.43 4.09
C ASN A 161 -26.77 3.29 3.27
N PRO A 162 -26.87 4.62 3.53
CA PRO A 162 -27.79 5.51 2.80
C PRO A 162 -27.51 5.65 1.31
N LEU A 163 -26.40 5.13 0.80
CA LEU A 163 -26.11 5.08 -0.64
C LEU A 163 -26.79 3.90 -1.35
N VAL A 164 -27.25 2.90 -0.60
CA VAL A 164 -27.90 1.72 -1.18
C VAL A 164 -29.21 2.13 -1.83
N GLY A 165 -29.40 1.72 -3.08
CA GLY A 165 -30.58 2.05 -3.90
C GLY A 165 -30.49 3.38 -4.64
N LEU A 166 -29.45 4.21 -4.42
CA LEU A 166 -29.29 5.47 -5.16
C LEU A 166 -28.66 5.25 -6.54
N GLN A 167 -29.13 6.01 -7.53
CA GLN A 167 -28.43 6.18 -8.80
C GLN A 167 -27.31 7.19 -8.67
N LEU A 168 -26.20 6.97 -9.39
CA LEU A 168 -25.04 7.87 -9.32
C LEU A 168 -25.35 9.30 -9.81
N SER A 169 -26.26 9.47 -10.76
CA SER A 169 -26.76 10.78 -11.20
C SER A 169 -27.39 11.60 -10.07
N ASP A 170 -27.98 10.94 -9.08
CA ASP A 170 -28.67 11.58 -7.96
C ASP A 170 -27.80 11.78 -6.72
N LEU A 171 -26.56 11.26 -6.72
CA LEU A 171 -25.64 11.33 -5.58
C LEU A 171 -25.43 12.76 -5.09
N TYR A 172 -25.11 13.69 -6.01
CA TYR A 172 -24.88 15.08 -5.63
C TYR A 172 -26.12 15.75 -5.03
N ARG A 173 -27.31 15.45 -5.58
CA ARG A 173 -28.60 16.00 -5.08
C ARG A 173 -28.87 15.54 -3.64
N ASN A 174 -28.60 14.26 -3.36
CA ASN A 174 -28.89 13.65 -2.06
C ASN A 174 -27.84 13.99 -1.01
N ILE A 175 -26.55 13.97 -1.36
CA ILE A 175 -25.45 14.11 -0.39
C ILE A 175 -24.92 15.55 -0.35
N ARG A 176 -25.07 16.34 -1.43
CA ARG A 176 -24.54 17.71 -1.56
C ARG A 176 -23.03 17.79 -1.28
N VAL A 177 -22.28 16.79 -1.74
CA VAL A 177 -20.82 16.72 -1.72
C VAL A 177 -20.37 16.24 -3.09
N LYS A 178 -19.36 16.90 -3.65
CA LYS A 178 -18.83 16.54 -4.98
C LYS A 178 -17.88 15.35 -4.84
N ILE A 179 -18.37 14.17 -5.14
CA ILE A 179 -17.60 12.92 -5.23
C ILE A 179 -17.76 12.27 -6.60
N LEU A 180 -16.80 11.46 -6.99
CA LEU A 180 -16.85 10.64 -8.20
C LEU A 180 -16.61 9.18 -7.83
N ILE A 181 -17.54 8.30 -8.18
CA ILE A 181 -17.36 6.85 -8.06
C ILE A 181 -16.72 6.36 -9.35
N CYS A 182 -15.48 5.88 -9.23
CA CYS A 182 -14.64 5.53 -10.37
C CYS A 182 -14.81 4.09 -10.81
N ALA A 183 -15.04 3.18 -9.85
CA ALA A 183 -15.28 1.76 -10.12
C ALA A 183 -16.19 1.17 -9.04
N VAL A 184 -16.89 0.10 -9.39
CA VAL A 184 -17.70 -0.70 -8.46
C VAL A 184 -17.36 -2.18 -8.65
N ALA A 185 -17.03 -2.87 -7.55
CA ALA A 185 -16.91 -4.32 -7.54
C ALA A 185 -18.15 -4.92 -6.87
N ARG A 186 -18.88 -5.75 -7.62
CA ARG A 186 -20.10 -6.45 -7.18
C ARG A 186 -19.92 -7.95 -7.38
N GLY A 187 -19.67 -8.67 -6.30
CA GLY A 187 -19.28 -10.09 -6.38
C GLY A 187 -18.00 -10.28 -7.19
N SER A 188 -18.09 -11.05 -8.27
CA SER A 188 -16.96 -11.26 -9.21
C SER A 188 -16.89 -10.22 -10.33
N GLU A 189 -17.89 -9.37 -10.50
CA GLU A 189 -17.93 -8.37 -11.57
C GLU A 189 -17.26 -7.06 -11.13
N THR A 190 -16.62 -6.40 -12.09
CA THR A 190 -16.04 -5.07 -11.90
C THR A 190 -16.53 -4.14 -13.00
N ILE A 191 -17.08 -3.00 -12.61
CA ILE A 191 -17.81 -2.10 -13.47
C ILE A 191 -17.23 -0.69 -13.31
N ILE A 192 -16.97 -0.01 -14.44
CA ILE A 192 -16.82 1.46 -14.47
C ILE A 192 -18.23 2.02 -14.63
N PRO A 193 -18.80 2.62 -13.57
CA PRO A 193 -20.22 2.93 -13.57
C PRO A 193 -20.53 4.19 -14.36
N THR A 194 -21.71 4.21 -14.97
CA THR A 194 -22.30 5.42 -15.56
C THR A 194 -23.26 6.10 -14.57
N GLY A 195 -23.74 7.30 -14.88
CA GLY A 195 -24.71 8.01 -14.04
C GLY A 195 -26.00 7.24 -13.71
N MET A 196 -26.40 6.31 -14.60
CA MET A 196 -27.60 5.46 -14.43
C MET A 196 -27.36 4.23 -13.54
N PHE A 197 -26.13 4.00 -13.09
CA PHE A 197 -25.79 2.86 -12.24
C PHE A 197 -26.39 3.02 -10.84
N THR A 198 -27.06 1.96 -10.35
CA THR A 198 -27.66 1.91 -9.01
C THR A 198 -26.78 1.11 -8.06
N LEU A 199 -26.42 1.72 -6.95
CA LEU A 199 -25.62 1.10 -5.88
C LEU A 199 -26.45 0.07 -5.10
N ARG A 200 -25.81 -1.03 -4.66
CA ARG A 200 -26.42 -2.09 -3.86
C ARG A 200 -25.60 -2.38 -2.62
N ALA A 201 -26.25 -2.95 -1.62
CA ALA A 201 -25.57 -3.49 -0.45
C ALA A 201 -24.50 -4.52 -0.85
N GLY A 202 -23.37 -4.51 -0.15
CA GLY A 202 -22.24 -5.36 -0.44
C GLY A 202 -21.32 -4.88 -1.56
N ASP A 203 -21.70 -3.87 -2.36
CA ASP A 203 -20.83 -3.27 -3.36
C ASP A 203 -19.57 -2.69 -2.71
N LYS A 204 -18.41 -2.94 -3.30
CA LYS A 204 -17.19 -2.22 -3.01
C LYS A 204 -17.03 -1.09 -4.02
N ILE A 205 -17.16 0.14 -3.56
CA ILE A 205 -17.03 1.33 -4.40
C ILE A 205 -15.63 1.92 -4.27
N TYR A 206 -15.10 2.36 -5.40
CA TYR A 206 -13.85 3.11 -5.49
C TYR A 206 -14.20 4.55 -5.83
N LEU A 207 -13.99 5.44 -4.87
CA LEU A 207 -14.42 6.83 -4.98
C LEU A 207 -13.28 7.81 -4.77
N THR A 208 -13.41 8.98 -5.40
CA THR A 208 -12.50 10.08 -5.24
C THR A 208 -13.23 11.39 -5.02
N ALA A 209 -12.59 12.30 -4.31
CA ALA A 209 -13.00 13.69 -4.14
C ALA A 209 -11.82 14.52 -3.61
N SER A 210 -12.00 15.82 -3.42
CA SER A 210 -11.05 16.61 -2.65
C SER A 210 -10.99 16.10 -1.19
N ALA A 211 -9.85 16.29 -0.50
CA ALA A 211 -9.72 15.87 0.89
C ALA A 211 -10.83 16.44 1.81
N ARG A 212 -11.24 17.67 1.56
CA ARG A 212 -12.36 18.33 2.27
C ARG A 212 -13.71 17.68 1.97
N ASP A 213 -13.93 17.35 0.71
CA ASP A 213 -15.19 16.73 0.28
C ASP A 213 -15.28 15.28 0.77
N LEU A 214 -14.17 14.53 0.77
CA LEU A 214 -14.09 13.19 1.38
C LEU A 214 -14.45 13.23 2.87
N GLU A 215 -13.88 14.15 3.62
CA GLU A 215 -14.22 14.32 5.03
C GLU A 215 -15.71 14.66 5.20
N SER A 216 -16.25 15.58 4.41
CA SER A 216 -17.66 15.96 4.45
C SER A 216 -18.59 14.80 4.05
N PHE A 217 -18.20 14.02 3.04
CA PHE A 217 -18.93 12.84 2.58
C PHE A 217 -19.06 11.78 3.69
N PHE A 218 -17.94 11.35 4.26
CA PHE A 218 -17.95 10.35 5.32
C PHE A 218 -18.67 10.84 6.58
N ARG A 219 -18.58 12.14 6.90
CA ARG A 219 -19.31 12.73 8.02
C ARG A 219 -20.83 12.70 7.81
N LYS A 220 -21.31 13.04 6.61
CA LYS A 220 -22.75 13.02 6.28
C LYS A 220 -23.34 11.61 6.27
N LEU A 221 -22.54 10.61 5.95
CA LEU A 221 -22.94 9.22 6.00
C LEU A 221 -22.88 8.61 7.41
N ASN A 222 -22.57 9.42 8.44
CA ASN A 222 -22.29 8.95 9.82
C ASN A 222 -21.18 7.85 9.89
N LEU A 223 -20.32 7.81 8.88
CA LEU A 223 -19.25 6.83 8.76
C LEU A 223 -17.96 7.33 9.44
N PHE A 224 -17.88 8.59 9.82
CA PHE A 224 -16.93 9.06 10.79
C PHE A 224 -17.41 8.59 12.19
N LYS A 225 -17.17 7.33 12.50
CA LYS A 225 -16.92 6.99 13.88
C LYS A 225 -15.77 7.89 14.33
N ALA A 226 -15.89 8.50 15.50
CA ALA A 226 -14.97 9.51 16.03
C ALA A 226 -13.51 9.14 15.66
N LYS A 227 -12.70 10.13 15.25
CA LYS A 227 -11.27 9.91 14.97
C LYS A 227 -10.74 9.02 16.06
N ALA A 228 -10.21 7.83 15.71
CA ALA A 228 -9.63 6.94 16.71
C ALA A 228 -8.64 7.74 17.56
N SER A 229 -9.08 8.21 18.73
CA SER A 229 -8.28 9.09 19.61
C SER A 229 -7.42 8.25 20.55
N ASN A 230 -7.97 7.10 20.96
CA ASN A 230 -7.34 6.16 21.86
C ASN A 230 -7.00 4.88 21.10
N VAL A 231 -5.74 4.51 21.06
CA VAL A 231 -5.26 3.34 20.33
C VAL A 231 -4.54 2.41 21.29
N MET A 232 -5.00 1.18 21.40
CA MET A 232 -4.30 0.11 22.14
C MET A 232 -3.50 -0.75 21.15
N ILE A 233 -2.25 -1.00 21.47
CA ILE A 233 -1.32 -1.80 20.65
C ILE A 233 -0.78 -2.94 21.51
N VAL A 234 -0.92 -4.17 21.04
CA VAL A 234 -0.32 -5.35 21.69
C VAL A 234 0.92 -5.78 20.92
N GLY A 235 2.08 -5.72 21.58
CA GLY A 235 3.40 -6.02 21.05
C GLY A 235 4.29 -4.78 20.89
N ALA A 236 5.36 -4.65 21.69
CA ALA A 236 6.33 -3.55 21.67
C ALA A 236 7.53 -3.87 20.76
N SER A 237 7.27 -4.01 19.46
CA SER A 237 8.28 -4.31 18.45
C SER A 237 8.84 -3.04 17.77
N ARG A 238 9.86 -3.19 16.90
CA ARG A 238 10.34 -2.07 16.06
C ARG A 238 9.21 -1.45 15.21
N MET A 239 8.24 -2.25 14.79
CA MET A 239 7.06 -1.74 14.08
C MET A 239 6.23 -0.83 14.97
N THR A 240 6.02 -1.23 16.22
CA THR A 240 5.32 -0.43 17.22
C THR A 240 6.03 0.88 17.49
N TYR A 241 7.37 0.89 17.54
CA TYR A 241 8.16 2.12 17.63
C TYR A 241 7.83 3.12 16.51
N TYR A 242 7.80 2.66 15.25
CA TYR A 242 7.43 3.53 14.13
C TYR A 242 5.96 3.92 14.16
N LEU A 243 5.08 3.00 14.53
CA LEU A 243 3.64 3.27 14.62
C LEU A 243 3.32 4.32 15.67
N VAL A 244 3.90 4.20 16.86
CA VAL A 244 3.74 5.18 17.94
C VAL A 244 4.16 6.57 17.47
N LYS A 245 5.29 6.69 16.79
CA LYS A 245 5.76 7.96 16.23
C LYS A 245 4.76 8.57 15.25
N GLU A 246 4.27 7.78 14.28
CA GLU A 246 3.26 8.24 13.31
C GLU A 246 1.93 8.62 14.00
N LEU A 247 1.54 7.92 15.09
CA LEU A 247 0.33 8.21 15.84
C LEU A 247 0.46 9.47 16.71
N GLN A 248 1.62 9.71 17.31
CA GLN A 248 1.89 10.93 18.07
C GLN A 248 1.88 12.17 17.16
N ASP A 249 2.45 12.07 15.95
CA ASP A 249 2.44 13.15 14.96
C ASP A 249 1.00 13.60 14.59
N ILE A 250 0.01 12.72 14.77
CA ILE A 250 -1.42 13.01 14.56
C ILE A 250 -2.21 13.11 15.88
N GLN A 251 -1.51 13.32 17.00
CA GLN A 251 -2.08 13.58 18.34
C GLN A 251 -3.01 12.46 18.87
N LYS A 252 -2.62 11.18 18.68
CA LYS A 252 -3.32 10.02 19.24
C LYS A 252 -2.77 9.68 20.63
N ARG A 253 -3.66 9.26 21.52
CA ARG A 253 -3.27 8.63 22.79
C ARG A 253 -3.02 7.16 22.53
N VAL A 254 -1.88 6.66 22.96
CA VAL A 254 -1.45 5.30 22.68
C VAL A 254 -1.17 4.57 23.99
N THR A 255 -1.71 3.38 24.10
CA THR A 255 -1.38 2.38 25.14
C THR A 255 -0.67 1.22 24.45
N VAL A 256 0.49 0.81 24.94
CA VAL A 256 1.27 -0.32 24.41
C VAL A 256 1.37 -1.38 25.50
N ILE A 257 1.07 -2.64 25.16
CA ILE A 257 1.18 -3.80 26.07
C ILE A 257 2.17 -4.79 25.47
N ASP A 258 3.15 -5.24 26.26
CA ASP A 258 4.07 -6.32 25.88
C ASP A 258 4.50 -7.13 27.11
N SER A 259 4.72 -8.41 26.92
CA SER A 259 5.20 -9.33 27.98
C SER A 259 6.70 -9.24 28.28
N ASP A 260 7.48 -8.52 27.44
CA ASP A 260 8.91 -8.33 27.60
C ASP A 260 9.20 -7.01 28.33
N ALA A 261 9.67 -7.11 29.56
CA ALA A 261 9.98 -5.97 30.43
C ALA A 261 11.02 -5.02 29.81
N ALA A 262 12.04 -5.56 29.13
CA ALA A 262 13.09 -4.75 28.52
C ALA A 262 12.55 -3.91 27.35
N ARG A 263 11.66 -4.49 26.51
CA ARG A 263 10.99 -3.75 25.44
C ARG A 263 10.04 -2.69 25.98
N CYS A 264 9.33 -2.99 27.06
CA CYS A 264 8.46 -2.01 27.74
C CYS A 264 9.28 -0.84 28.27
N GLN A 265 10.41 -1.10 28.91
CA GLN A 265 11.30 -0.06 29.41
C GLN A 265 11.83 0.81 28.25
N GLU A 266 12.38 0.20 27.21
CA GLU A 266 12.90 0.90 26.03
C GLU A 266 11.82 1.80 25.37
N MET A 267 10.58 1.28 25.26
CA MET A 267 9.46 2.02 24.69
C MET A 267 9.06 3.21 25.55
N SER A 268 8.99 3.03 26.89
CA SER A 268 8.67 4.10 27.84
C SER A 268 9.71 5.21 27.85
N GLU A 269 11.01 4.85 27.78
CA GLU A 269 12.10 5.84 27.70
C GLU A 269 12.06 6.66 26.41
N LYS A 270 11.75 6.01 25.28
CA LYS A 270 11.69 6.68 23.97
C LYS A 270 10.42 7.52 23.76
N PHE A 271 9.33 7.18 24.42
CA PHE A 271 8.02 7.82 24.25
C PHE A 271 7.39 8.17 25.60
N PRO A 272 7.83 9.22 26.31
CA PRO A 272 7.32 9.57 27.64
C PRO A 272 5.81 9.87 27.70
N GLY A 273 5.18 10.15 26.55
CA GLY A 273 3.73 10.43 26.46
C GLY A 273 2.86 9.20 26.13
N VAL A 274 3.45 7.99 26.13
CA VAL A 274 2.75 6.72 25.83
C VAL A 274 2.60 5.94 27.12
N LEU A 275 1.41 5.41 27.35
CA LEU A 275 1.18 4.46 28.44
C LEU A 275 1.74 3.09 28.02
N VAL A 276 2.77 2.60 28.69
CA VAL A 276 3.39 1.31 28.41
C VAL A 276 3.14 0.36 29.58
N ILE A 277 2.54 -0.77 29.30
CA ILE A 277 2.13 -1.79 30.27
C ILE A 277 2.97 -3.05 30.05
N HIS A 278 3.64 -3.50 31.09
CA HIS A 278 4.30 -4.80 31.11
C HIS A 278 3.30 -5.87 31.52
N GLY A 279 2.90 -6.74 30.59
CA GLY A 279 1.97 -7.81 30.84
C GLY A 279 1.67 -8.64 29.59
N ASP A 280 0.95 -9.74 29.80
CA ASP A 280 0.50 -10.58 28.69
C ASP A 280 -0.71 -9.95 28.00
N GLY A 281 -0.55 -9.51 26.76
CA GLY A 281 -1.65 -8.96 25.98
C GLY A 281 -2.74 -9.97 25.59
N ALA A 282 -2.57 -11.27 25.87
CA ALA A 282 -3.60 -12.29 25.75
C ALA A 282 -4.43 -12.47 27.03
N ASP A 283 -4.06 -11.80 28.12
CA ASP A 283 -4.83 -11.81 29.37
C ASP A 283 -6.03 -10.87 29.27
N ALA A 284 -7.22 -11.45 29.32
CA ALA A 284 -8.48 -10.71 29.22
C ALA A 284 -8.73 -9.78 30.45
N GLU A 285 -8.24 -10.13 31.63
CA GLU A 285 -8.36 -9.30 32.82
C GLU A 285 -7.50 -8.04 32.65
N LEU A 286 -6.26 -8.20 32.25
CA LEU A 286 -5.36 -7.08 31.93
C LEU A 286 -5.95 -6.14 30.88
N LEU A 287 -6.47 -6.68 29.77
CA LEU A 287 -7.09 -5.86 28.73
C LEU A 287 -8.30 -5.08 29.24
N SER A 288 -9.08 -5.68 30.16
CA SER A 288 -10.23 -5.03 30.79
C SER A 288 -9.80 -3.93 31.78
N GLU A 289 -8.78 -4.17 32.61
CA GLU A 289 -8.20 -3.18 33.53
C GLU A 289 -7.66 -1.97 32.74
N GLU A 290 -7.01 -2.21 31.59
CA GLU A 290 -6.48 -1.18 30.70
C GLU A 290 -7.55 -0.60 29.76
N ARG A 291 -8.84 -0.86 30.04
CA ARG A 291 -10.00 -0.24 29.38
C ARG A 291 -10.07 -0.45 27.89
N ILE A 292 -9.93 -1.69 27.43
CA ILE A 292 -10.12 -2.04 26.02
C ILE A 292 -11.47 -1.54 25.45
N THR A 293 -12.50 -1.45 26.30
CA THR A 293 -13.84 -0.94 25.97
C THR A 293 -13.87 0.53 25.58
N ASP A 294 -12.90 1.32 26.05
CA ASP A 294 -12.81 2.76 25.81
C ASP A 294 -11.88 3.10 24.63
N MET A 295 -11.34 2.07 23.98
CA MET A 295 -10.44 2.25 22.86
C MET A 295 -11.21 2.45 21.55
N ASP A 296 -10.75 3.38 20.74
CA ASP A 296 -11.29 3.62 19.40
C ASP A 296 -10.64 2.70 18.35
N ALA A 297 -9.44 2.19 18.66
CA ALA A 297 -8.75 1.22 17.83
C ALA A 297 -7.91 0.24 18.65
N PHE A 298 -7.83 -0.99 18.15
CA PHE A 298 -6.99 -2.06 18.66
C PHE A 298 -6.06 -2.59 17.56
N VAL A 299 -4.77 -2.73 17.87
CA VAL A 299 -3.75 -3.15 16.90
C VAL A 299 -2.94 -4.31 17.48
N ALA A 300 -3.05 -5.48 16.86
CA ALA A 300 -2.30 -6.68 17.25
C ALA A 300 -1.01 -6.81 16.41
N LEU A 301 0.17 -6.60 17.06
CA LEU A 301 1.50 -6.59 16.46
C LEU A 301 2.48 -7.57 17.11
N THR A 302 1.99 -8.66 17.68
CA THR A 302 2.85 -9.68 18.27
C THR A 302 3.71 -10.42 17.23
N GLY A 303 4.59 -11.32 17.66
CA GLY A 303 5.40 -12.15 16.79
C GLY A 303 4.65 -13.25 16.03
N LEU A 304 3.44 -13.63 16.50
CA LEU A 304 2.66 -14.78 16.04
C LEU A 304 1.37 -14.35 15.36
N ASP A 305 1.16 -14.83 14.14
CA ASP A 305 -0.04 -14.52 13.34
C ASP A 305 -1.31 -15.02 14.02
N GLU A 306 -1.27 -16.24 14.62
CA GLU A 306 -2.39 -16.84 15.35
C GLU A 306 -2.81 -16.00 16.55
N THR A 307 -1.85 -15.56 17.34
CA THR A 307 -2.11 -14.67 18.48
C THR A 307 -2.74 -13.36 18.03
N ASN A 308 -2.23 -12.78 16.95
CA ASN A 308 -2.77 -11.53 16.41
C ASN A 308 -4.23 -11.70 15.93
N ILE A 309 -4.58 -12.83 15.33
CA ILE A 309 -5.95 -13.14 14.91
C ILE A 309 -6.87 -13.28 16.14
N ILE A 310 -6.46 -14.05 17.14
CA ILE A 310 -7.26 -14.29 18.36
C ILE A 310 -7.48 -12.99 19.12
N LEU A 311 -6.44 -12.17 19.29
CA LEU A 311 -6.54 -10.86 19.94
C LEU A 311 -7.48 -9.91 19.17
N ALA A 312 -7.39 -9.91 17.87
CA ALA A 312 -8.25 -9.11 17.01
C ALA A 312 -9.72 -9.53 17.10
N MET A 313 -9.98 -10.83 17.09
CA MET A 313 -11.34 -11.38 17.29
C MET A 313 -11.90 -11.02 18.67
N TYR A 314 -11.10 -11.15 19.72
CA TYR A 314 -11.48 -10.77 21.08
C TYR A 314 -11.84 -9.28 21.17
N ALA A 315 -10.97 -8.41 20.67
CA ALA A 315 -11.21 -6.97 20.66
C ALA A 315 -12.48 -6.58 19.89
N SER A 316 -12.75 -7.22 18.76
CA SER A 316 -13.93 -6.95 17.92
C SER A 316 -15.24 -7.40 18.59
N GLN A 317 -15.20 -8.40 19.48
CA GLN A 317 -16.37 -8.85 20.24
C GLN A 317 -16.69 -7.93 21.42
N ILE A 318 -15.66 -7.40 22.09
CA ILE A 318 -15.84 -6.57 23.29
C ILE A 318 -16.17 -5.12 22.92
N ASN A 319 -15.58 -4.60 21.87
CA ASN A 319 -15.75 -3.20 21.50
C ASN A 319 -15.92 -3.06 19.98
N SER A 320 -16.81 -2.17 19.56
CA SER A 320 -16.96 -1.78 18.14
C SER A 320 -15.83 -0.86 17.64
N CYS A 321 -14.61 -1.05 18.16
CA CYS A 321 -13.44 -0.29 17.74
C CYS A 321 -12.89 -0.79 16.39
N LYS A 322 -12.00 -0.01 15.78
CA LYS A 322 -11.26 -0.43 14.59
C LYS A 322 -10.20 -1.45 14.96
N VAL A 323 -10.26 -2.64 14.37
CA VAL A 323 -9.32 -3.72 14.68
C VAL A 323 -8.37 -3.96 13.51
N VAL A 324 -7.07 -3.88 13.79
CA VAL A 324 -5.98 -4.13 12.81
C VAL A 324 -5.11 -5.26 13.32
N ALA A 325 -4.84 -6.25 12.49
CA ALA A 325 -3.94 -7.35 12.83
C ALA A 325 -2.80 -7.49 11.81
N LYS A 326 -1.58 -7.68 12.31
CA LYS A 326 -0.45 -8.08 11.50
C LYS A 326 -0.51 -9.58 11.24
N ILE A 327 -0.68 -9.98 9.99
CA ILE A 327 -0.70 -11.38 9.55
C ILE A 327 0.25 -11.50 8.34
N ASN A 328 1.27 -12.35 8.47
CA ASN A 328 2.27 -12.50 7.42
C ASN A 328 2.00 -13.72 6.51
N ARG A 329 1.28 -14.74 7.00
CA ARG A 329 0.87 -15.90 6.20
C ARG A 329 -0.36 -15.54 5.37
N GLU A 330 -0.24 -15.60 4.05
CA GLU A 330 -1.28 -15.20 3.10
C GLU A 330 -2.58 -15.98 3.30
N SER A 331 -2.51 -17.31 3.49
CA SER A 331 -3.67 -18.16 3.77
C SER A 331 -4.44 -17.74 5.02
N PHE A 332 -3.75 -17.27 6.06
CA PHE A 332 -4.37 -16.77 7.28
C PHE A 332 -4.95 -15.37 7.08
N ALA A 333 -4.27 -14.53 6.31
CA ALA A 333 -4.74 -13.20 5.96
C ALA A 333 -6.05 -13.25 5.16
N GLU A 334 -6.11 -14.13 4.16
CA GLU A 334 -7.30 -14.37 3.35
C GLU A 334 -8.47 -14.92 4.19
N LEU A 335 -8.21 -15.89 5.05
CA LEU A 335 -9.23 -16.46 5.94
C LEU A 335 -9.79 -15.42 6.90
N ALA A 336 -8.91 -14.64 7.55
CA ALA A 336 -9.31 -13.61 8.50
C ALA A 336 -10.14 -12.51 7.84
N ALA A 337 -9.77 -12.09 6.62
CA ALA A 337 -10.50 -11.10 5.83
C ALA A 337 -11.84 -11.63 5.32
N ALA A 338 -11.87 -12.87 4.77
CA ALA A 338 -13.08 -13.48 4.21
C ALA A 338 -14.17 -13.74 5.26
N LYS A 339 -13.76 -14.09 6.47
CA LYS A 339 -14.68 -14.36 7.59
C LYS A 339 -15.05 -13.10 8.40
N GLY A 340 -14.50 -11.95 8.05
CA GLY A 340 -14.74 -10.71 8.79
C GLY A 340 -14.21 -10.74 10.23
N MET A 341 -13.19 -11.57 10.50
CA MET A 341 -12.60 -11.72 11.85
C MET A 341 -11.81 -10.48 12.27
N VAL A 342 -11.34 -9.72 11.32
CA VAL A 342 -10.51 -8.53 11.49
C VAL A 342 -10.94 -7.48 10.48
N ASP A 343 -11.03 -6.22 10.90
CA ASP A 343 -11.40 -5.13 9.99
C ASP A 343 -10.32 -4.83 8.95
N SER A 344 -9.06 -4.98 9.34
CA SER A 344 -7.92 -4.75 8.45
C SER A 344 -6.77 -5.69 8.79
N VAL A 345 -6.30 -6.39 7.76
CA VAL A 345 -5.09 -7.22 7.82
C VAL A 345 -3.94 -6.45 7.18
N VAL A 346 -2.78 -6.46 7.83
CA VAL A 346 -1.56 -5.84 7.31
C VAL A 346 -0.44 -6.86 7.30
N SER A 347 0.18 -7.08 6.14
CA SER A 347 1.35 -7.94 5.98
C SER A 347 2.59 -7.11 5.68
N THR A 348 3.63 -7.32 6.48
CA THR A 348 4.92 -6.65 6.26
C THR A 348 5.54 -7.00 4.91
N ALA A 349 5.38 -8.26 4.49
CA ALA A 349 5.89 -8.73 3.20
C ALA A 349 5.14 -8.04 2.04
N SER A 350 3.81 -8.02 2.07
CA SER A 350 2.99 -7.42 1.01
C SER A 350 3.20 -5.91 0.89
N VAL A 351 3.20 -5.17 2.02
CA VAL A 351 3.44 -3.72 2.01
C VAL A 351 4.82 -3.38 1.43
N THR A 352 5.83 -4.19 1.77
CA THR A 352 7.20 -3.96 1.30
C THR A 352 7.35 -4.29 -0.18
N SER A 353 6.83 -5.46 -0.60
CA SER A 353 6.88 -5.88 -2.01
C SER A 353 6.13 -4.90 -2.90
N GLU A 354 4.97 -4.40 -2.48
CA GLU A 354 4.20 -3.40 -3.21
C GLU A 354 4.96 -2.06 -3.34
N SER A 355 5.62 -1.60 -2.28
CA SER A 355 6.45 -0.39 -2.31
C SER A 355 7.62 -0.52 -3.30
N ILE A 356 8.27 -1.67 -3.34
CA ILE A 356 9.38 -1.95 -4.27
C ILE A 356 8.84 -2.10 -5.69
N ALA A 357 7.75 -2.84 -5.90
CA ALA A 357 7.14 -3.02 -7.21
C ALA A 357 6.66 -1.70 -7.83
N MET A 358 6.11 -0.78 -7.02
CA MET A 358 5.79 0.58 -7.48
C MET A 358 7.04 1.32 -8.00
N TYR A 359 8.17 1.19 -7.30
CA TYR A 359 9.41 1.79 -7.76
C TYR A 359 9.90 1.15 -9.06
N VAL A 360 9.84 -0.18 -9.18
CA VAL A 360 10.21 -0.92 -10.41
C VAL A 360 9.34 -0.47 -11.59
N ARG A 361 8.03 -0.37 -11.40
CA ARG A 361 7.11 0.12 -12.44
C ARG A 361 7.42 1.56 -12.85
N ALA A 362 7.72 2.43 -11.89
CA ALA A 362 8.12 3.81 -12.19
C ALA A 362 9.42 3.86 -13.01
N MET A 363 10.36 2.95 -12.76
CA MET A 363 11.56 2.80 -13.57
C MET A 363 11.25 2.30 -14.99
N GLN A 364 10.47 1.21 -15.12
CA GLN A 364 10.06 0.67 -16.42
C GLN A 364 9.37 1.74 -17.28
N ASN A 365 8.46 2.48 -16.66
CA ASN A 365 7.75 3.57 -17.34
C ASN A 365 8.68 4.69 -17.80
N SER A 366 9.80 4.92 -17.14
CA SER A 366 10.81 5.89 -17.60
C SER A 366 11.63 5.38 -18.80
N PHE A 367 11.66 4.07 -19.04
CA PHE A 367 12.35 3.44 -20.18
C PHE A 367 11.44 3.19 -21.39
N GLU A 368 10.15 2.84 -21.16
CA GLU A 368 9.25 2.36 -22.22
C GLU A 368 8.18 3.36 -22.67
N SER A 369 7.79 4.30 -21.80
CA SER A 369 6.79 5.31 -22.18
C SER A 369 7.04 6.64 -21.47
N GLU A 370 7.06 7.71 -22.24
CA GLU A 370 7.28 9.07 -21.75
C GLU A 370 6.19 9.58 -20.77
N ASN A 371 5.15 8.81 -20.40
CA ASN A 371 3.91 9.39 -19.86
C ASN A 371 3.29 8.78 -18.62
N ILE A 372 3.50 7.49 -18.23
CA ILE A 372 2.90 6.90 -17.02
C ILE A 372 3.77 7.18 -15.80
N LYS A 373 3.23 7.92 -14.82
CA LYS A 373 3.93 8.23 -13.55
C LYS A 373 3.69 7.20 -12.45
N THR A 374 2.46 6.71 -12.34
CA THR A 374 2.03 5.82 -11.26
C THR A 374 0.96 4.88 -11.79
N LEU A 375 1.02 3.61 -11.38
CA LEU A 375 0.00 2.60 -11.65
C LEU A 375 -0.37 1.89 -10.36
N HIS A 376 -1.67 1.82 -10.05
CA HIS A 376 -2.21 1.02 -8.97
C HIS A 376 -3.21 0.01 -9.52
N ARG A 377 -3.09 -1.24 -9.08
CA ARG A 377 -4.03 -2.30 -9.41
C ARG A 377 -5.09 -2.41 -8.33
N LEU A 378 -6.34 -2.26 -8.73
CA LEU A 378 -7.52 -2.30 -7.88
C LEU A 378 -8.30 -3.58 -8.14
N VAL A 379 -9.18 -3.98 -7.20
CA VAL A 379 -10.09 -5.13 -7.37
C VAL A 379 -9.36 -6.43 -7.75
N GLY A 380 -8.24 -6.74 -7.10
CA GLY A 380 -7.46 -7.94 -7.44
C GLY A 380 -6.87 -7.89 -8.86
N GLY A 381 -6.47 -6.73 -9.34
CA GLY A 381 -5.83 -6.54 -10.66
C GLY A 381 -6.79 -6.35 -11.84
N ARG A 382 -8.12 -6.34 -11.61
CA ARG A 382 -9.14 -6.19 -12.67
C ARG A 382 -9.41 -4.75 -13.09
N VAL A 383 -8.96 -3.79 -12.33
CA VAL A 383 -9.03 -2.36 -12.64
C VAL A 383 -7.65 -1.78 -12.41
N GLU A 384 -7.23 -0.94 -13.31
CA GLU A 384 -6.01 -0.15 -13.16
C GLU A 384 -6.35 1.33 -12.98
N ALA A 385 -5.65 1.97 -12.07
CA ALA A 385 -5.64 3.41 -11.93
C ALA A 385 -4.25 3.92 -12.33
N LEU A 386 -4.19 4.70 -13.37
CA LEU A 386 -2.97 5.15 -14.06
C LEU A 386 -2.84 6.66 -13.93
N GLU A 387 -1.67 7.13 -13.53
CA GLU A 387 -1.32 8.56 -13.55
C GLU A 387 -0.47 8.88 -14.77
N PHE A 388 -0.93 9.84 -15.56
CA PHE A 388 -0.20 10.35 -16.73
C PHE A 388 0.12 11.83 -16.58
N ASN A 389 1.19 12.26 -17.22
CA ASN A 389 1.41 13.67 -17.51
C ASN A 389 0.86 14.01 -18.90
N VAL A 390 0.14 15.12 -19.00
CA VAL A 390 -0.37 15.62 -20.28
C VAL A 390 0.77 16.31 -21.03
N ALA A 391 1.43 15.53 -21.90
CA ALA A 391 2.52 16.03 -22.74
C ALA A 391 1.99 16.96 -23.85
N PRO A 392 2.81 17.89 -24.36
CA PRO A 392 2.43 18.73 -25.50
C PRO A 392 2.14 17.90 -26.75
N GLY A 393 1.27 18.39 -27.62
CA GLY A 393 0.97 17.77 -28.92
C GLY A 393 -0.05 16.63 -28.90
N LEU A 394 -0.76 16.39 -27.80
CA LEU A 394 -1.90 15.49 -27.79
C LEU A 394 -3.11 16.13 -28.48
N PRO A 395 -3.84 15.41 -29.36
CA PRO A 395 -4.89 15.98 -30.20
C PRO A 395 -6.14 16.45 -29.47
N PHE A 396 -6.30 16.04 -28.22
CA PHE A 396 -7.48 16.33 -27.38
C PHE A 396 -7.21 17.36 -26.27
N ILE A 397 -6.05 18.03 -26.27
CA ILE A 397 -5.78 19.11 -25.32
C ILE A 397 -6.78 20.26 -25.58
N GLY A 398 -7.42 20.73 -24.50
CA GLY A 398 -8.41 21.82 -24.56
C GLY A 398 -9.80 21.38 -25.03
N VAL A 399 -9.98 20.12 -25.43
CA VAL A 399 -11.30 19.59 -25.81
C VAL A 399 -12.06 19.14 -24.54
N PRO A 400 -13.32 19.57 -24.35
CA PRO A 400 -14.14 19.10 -23.24
C PRO A 400 -14.29 17.58 -23.23
N LEU A 401 -14.18 16.94 -22.05
CA LEU A 401 -14.25 15.48 -21.92
C LEU A 401 -15.53 14.88 -22.48
N LYS A 402 -16.65 15.60 -22.44
CA LYS A 402 -17.94 15.18 -23.03
C LYS A 402 -17.91 15.06 -24.56
N ASP A 403 -17.00 15.80 -25.21
CA ASP A 403 -16.88 15.86 -26.67
C ASP A 403 -15.82 14.85 -27.18
N LEU A 404 -15.14 14.14 -26.25
CA LEU A 404 -14.20 13.07 -26.55
C LEU A 404 -14.89 11.72 -26.61
N THR A 405 -14.58 10.92 -27.63
CA THR A 405 -15.01 9.51 -27.72
C THR A 405 -14.01 8.64 -26.97
N LEU A 406 -14.18 8.54 -25.64
CA LEU A 406 -13.32 7.71 -24.80
C LEU A 406 -13.52 6.21 -25.08
N ARG A 407 -12.48 5.39 -24.85
CA ARG A 407 -12.61 3.93 -24.88
C ARG A 407 -13.62 3.44 -23.84
N LYS A 408 -14.27 2.31 -24.10
CA LYS A 408 -15.19 1.67 -23.15
C LYS A 408 -14.41 1.19 -21.92
N GLY A 409 -15.03 1.27 -20.76
CA GLY A 409 -14.41 0.83 -19.50
C GLY A 409 -13.30 1.76 -19.01
N LEU A 410 -13.31 3.04 -19.39
CA LEU A 410 -12.34 4.05 -19.01
C LEU A 410 -13.06 5.27 -18.42
N LEU A 411 -12.47 5.84 -17.38
CA LEU A 411 -12.95 7.06 -16.72
C LEU A 411 -11.76 7.97 -16.37
N VAL A 412 -11.88 9.25 -16.68
CA VAL A 412 -10.98 10.28 -16.14
C VAL A 412 -11.38 10.55 -14.69
N ALA A 413 -10.60 10.05 -13.74
CA ALA A 413 -10.94 10.08 -12.33
C ALA A 413 -10.52 11.39 -11.65
N GLY A 414 -9.43 12.00 -12.09
CA GLY A 414 -8.92 13.22 -11.50
C GLY A 414 -7.96 13.98 -12.42
N ILE A 415 -7.88 15.29 -12.22
CA ILE A 415 -6.92 16.16 -12.90
C ILE A 415 -6.24 17.00 -11.82
N VAL A 416 -4.91 17.01 -11.81
CA VAL A 416 -4.13 17.95 -11.02
C VAL A 416 -3.48 18.95 -11.96
N ARG A 417 -3.91 20.20 -11.88
CA ARG A 417 -3.42 21.28 -12.72
C ARG A 417 -1.95 21.60 -12.41
N ARG A 418 -1.25 22.20 -13.34
CA ARG A 418 0.15 22.62 -13.16
C ARG A 418 0.36 23.51 -11.94
N ASN A 419 -0.64 24.32 -11.56
CA ASN A 419 -0.63 25.15 -10.34
C ASN A 419 -0.87 24.35 -9.05
N GLY A 420 -1.09 23.04 -9.13
CA GLY A 420 -1.36 22.15 -8.01
C GLY A 420 -2.83 22.05 -7.58
N GLN A 421 -3.75 22.69 -8.28
CA GLN A 421 -5.19 22.58 -8.02
C GLN A 421 -5.69 21.19 -8.44
N THR A 422 -6.36 20.48 -7.54
CA THR A 422 -7.03 19.22 -7.85
C THR A 422 -8.46 19.47 -8.34
N VAL A 423 -8.80 18.86 -9.47
CA VAL A 423 -10.12 18.94 -10.10
C VAL A 423 -10.71 17.55 -10.19
N ILE A 424 -11.90 17.36 -9.64
CA ILE A 424 -12.74 16.18 -9.93
C ILE A 424 -13.48 16.49 -11.23
N PRO A 425 -13.12 15.80 -12.34
CA PRO A 425 -13.57 16.22 -13.65
C PRO A 425 -15.06 16.00 -13.87
N SER A 426 -15.62 16.84 -14.69
CA SER A 426 -16.96 16.75 -15.28
C SER A 426 -16.85 16.75 -16.81
N GLY A 427 -17.92 16.48 -17.51
CA GLY A 427 -17.90 16.50 -18.98
C GLY A 427 -17.47 17.83 -19.60
N ASN A 428 -17.59 18.96 -18.88
CA ASN A 428 -17.19 20.28 -19.37
C ASN A 428 -15.70 20.62 -19.12
N ASP A 429 -15.01 19.80 -18.32
CA ASP A 429 -13.58 20.00 -18.07
C ASP A 429 -12.76 19.46 -19.24
N ALA A 430 -11.61 20.09 -19.50
CA ALA A 430 -10.67 19.68 -20.54
C ALA A 430 -9.27 19.47 -19.93
N LEU A 431 -8.49 18.57 -20.53
CA LEU A 431 -7.09 18.38 -20.20
C LEU A 431 -6.26 19.53 -20.77
N GLN A 432 -5.27 19.98 -20.01
CA GLN A 432 -4.34 21.04 -20.39
C GLN A 432 -2.91 20.50 -20.35
N GLU A 433 -2.05 21.07 -21.17
CA GLU A 433 -0.63 20.74 -21.17
C GLU A 433 0.00 20.95 -19.79
N GLY A 434 0.73 19.93 -19.31
CA GLY A 434 1.40 19.92 -18.02
C GLY A 434 0.50 19.55 -16.84
N ASP A 435 -0.77 19.19 -17.09
CA ASP A 435 -1.62 18.56 -16.07
C ASP A 435 -1.12 17.15 -15.73
N ASP A 436 -1.36 16.71 -14.50
CA ASP A 436 -1.32 15.31 -14.13
C ASP A 436 -2.76 14.77 -14.12
N VAL A 437 -3.01 13.69 -14.85
CA VAL A 437 -4.36 13.09 -14.98
C VAL A 437 -4.35 11.67 -14.46
N VAL A 438 -5.38 11.32 -13.70
CA VAL A 438 -5.60 9.95 -13.21
C VAL A 438 -6.73 9.32 -14.02
N ILE A 439 -6.43 8.20 -14.66
CA ILE A 439 -7.35 7.38 -15.44
C ILE A 439 -7.65 6.10 -14.68
N VAL A 440 -8.92 5.74 -14.56
CA VAL A 440 -9.34 4.45 -14.02
C VAL A 440 -9.92 3.63 -15.17
N THR A 441 -9.42 2.42 -15.37
CA THR A 441 -9.79 1.58 -16.51
C THR A 441 -9.84 0.10 -16.17
N THR A 442 -10.71 -0.63 -16.87
CA THR A 442 -10.71 -2.10 -16.92
C THR A 442 -9.87 -2.65 -18.07
N ASP A 443 -9.32 -1.78 -18.92
CA ASP A 443 -8.42 -2.14 -20.01
C ASP A 443 -6.96 -2.10 -19.52
N THR A 444 -6.37 -3.26 -19.27
CA THR A 444 -5.00 -3.43 -18.78
C THR A 444 -3.94 -3.24 -19.89
N THR A 445 -4.36 -2.91 -21.11
CA THR A 445 -3.48 -2.63 -22.25
C THR A 445 -3.23 -1.14 -22.49
N LEU A 446 -3.69 -0.27 -21.57
CA LEU A 446 -3.52 1.16 -21.70
C LEU A 446 -2.10 1.57 -21.31
N HIS A 447 -1.27 1.88 -22.28
CA HIS A 447 0.16 2.27 -22.08
C HIS A 447 0.44 3.74 -22.33
N SER A 448 -0.44 4.45 -23.02
CA SER A 448 -0.26 5.87 -23.35
C SER A 448 -1.55 6.66 -23.14
N LEU A 449 -1.39 7.94 -22.78
CA LEU A 449 -2.54 8.85 -22.68
C LEU A 449 -3.21 9.07 -24.08
N ARG A 450 -2.51 8.85 -25.17
CA ARG A 450 -3.09 8.88 -26.54
C ARG A 450 -4.15 7.82 -26.74
N ASP A 451 -4.02 6.70 -26.04
CA ASP A 451 -4.90 5.54 -26.22
C ASP A 451 -6.25 5.67 -25.52
N ILE A 452 -6.49 6.75 -24.77
CA ILE A 452 -7.78 6.96 -24.08
C ILE A 452 -8.93 7.31 -25.03
N VAL A 453 -8.62 7.84 -26.22
CA VAL A 453 -9.58 8.22 -27.26
C VAL A 453 -9.57 7.16 -28.35
N LYS A 454 -10.76 6.90 -28.95
CA LYS A 454 -10.91 5.99 -30.10
C LYS A 454 -10.42 6.62 -31.38
#